data_3f0ee2b977ad10b2f901b19bc9281ae1
#
_entry.id   3f0ee2b977ad10b2f901b19bc9281ae1
#
_cell.length_a   1.000
_cell.length_b   1.000
_cell.length_c   1.000
_cell.angle_alpha   90.00
_cell.angle_beta   90.00
_cell.angle_gamma   90.00
#
_symmetry.space_group_name_H-M   'P 1'
#
loop_
_entity.id
_entity.type
_entity.pdbx_description
1 polymer ?
#
loop_
_entity_poly.entity_id
_entity_poly.type
_entity_poly.pdbx_seq_one_letter_code
_entity_poly.pdbx_strand_id
1 'polypeptide(L)'
;MSSYVESVLAEGERIVYRAAVSHWKFFLSYLVGSLFVIIALGTYIATENHAGASLAMLAIPLMIGLVVILSAVIRRQTTELVLTDRRIITKRGLVARETVEMNLNKVESLHVNQGLMGRILDYGDVTVVGTGASLEPLRGIARPLELRKKLGGIVDVVVPKSNR
;
A
#
# COMPACT_ATOMS: atom_id res chain seq x y z
N MET A 1 -12.68 -4.71 -11.86
CA MET A 1 -13.15 -5.01 -10.50
C MET A 1 -13.56 -3.68 -9.88
N SER A 2 -14.85 -3.49 -9.62
CA SER A 2 -15.33 -2.31 -8.90
C SER A 2 -14.65 -2.30 -7.53
N SER A 3 -13.97 -1.21 -7.21
CA SER A 3 -13.33 -1.05 -5.90
C SER A 3 -14.42 -1.09 -4.83
N TYR A 4 -14.18 -1.76 -3.70
CA TYR A 4 -15.08 -1.72 -2.53
C TYR A 4 -15.51 -0.28 -2.20
N VAL A 5 -14.62 0.66 -2.42
CA VAL A 5 -14.90 2.09 -2.19
C VAL A 5 -16.08 2.59 -3.04
N GLU A 6 -16.23 2.10 -4.27
CA GLU A 6 -17.35 2.49 -5.14
C GLU A 6 -18.71 2.02 -4.60
N SER A 7 -18.73 0.91 -3.86
CA SER A 7 -19.96 0.39 -3.24
C SER A 7 -20.36 1.10 -1.94
N VAL A 8 -19.44 1.90 -1.36
CA VAL A 8 -19.64 2.59 -0.07
C VAL A 8 -19.82 4.10 -0.24
N LEU A 9 -19.63 4.62 -1.46
CA LEU A 9 -19.83 6.05 -1.74
C LEU A 9 -21.27 6.46 -1.49
N ALA A 10 -21.45 7.59 -0.80
CA ALA A 10 -22.77 8.21 -0.63
C ALA A 10 -23.25 8.83 -1.96
N GLU A 11 -24.56 9.02 -2.09
CA GLU A 11 -25.15 9.71 -3.24
C GLU A 11 -24.51 11.09 -3.45
N GLY A 12 -23.97 11.31 -4.65
CA GLY A 12 -23.29 12.56 -5.02
C GLY A 12 -21.88 12.72 -4.50
N GLU A 13 -21.31 11.74 -3.75
CA GLU A 13 -19.92 11.76 -3.28
C GLU A 13 -18.96 11.44 -4.44
N ARG A 14 -17.92 12.27 -4.61
CA ARG A 14 -16.96 12.14 -5.71
C ARG A 14 -15.56 11.76 -5.20
N ILE A 15 -14.95 10.82 -5.90
CA ILE A 15 -13.55 10.48 -5.65
C ILE A 15 -12.67 11.57 -6.26
N VAL A 16 -11.86 12.22 -5.43
CA VAL A 16 -10.90 13.26 -5.85
C VAL A 16 -9.52 12.67 -6.11
N TYR A 17 -9.10 11.70 -5.30
CA TYR A 17 -7.79 11.07 -5.44
C TYR A 17 -7.80 9.63 -4.93
N ARG A 18 -7.13 8.74 -5.67
CA ARG A 18 -6.84 7.37 -5.23
C ARG A 18 -5.34 7.21 -5.05
N ALA A 19 -4.92 6.88 -3.85
CA ALA A 19 -3.55 6.52 -3.56
C ALA A 19 -3.42 5.01 -3.44
N ALA A 20 -2.41 4.47 -4.10
CA ALA A 20 -2.06 3.06 -4.05
C ALA A 20 -0.69 2.87 -3.41
N VAL A 21 -0.42 1.66 -2.91
CA VAL A 21 0.90 1.32 -2.40
C VAL A 21 1.89 1.15 -3.55
N SER A 22 3.06 1.77 -3.42
CA SER A 22 4.12 1.73 -4.43
C SER A 22 4.74 0.33 -4.56
N HIS A 23 5.08 -0.08 -5.77
CA HIS A 23 5.85 -1.29 -6.05
C HIS A 23 7.24 -1.24 -5.38
N TRP A 24 7.86 -0.06 -5.35
CA TRP A 24 9.19 0.13 -4.80
C TRP A 24 9.28 -0.17 -3.31
N LYS A 25 8.17 -0.04 -2.56
CA LYS A 25 8.10 -0.47 -1.16
C LYS A 25 8.43 -1.95 -0.98
N PHE A 26 8.07 -2.78 -1.95
CA PHE A 26 8.27 -4.23 -1.93
C PHE A 26 9.44 -4.70 -2.79
N PHE A 27 10.26 -3.77 -3.31
CA PHE A 27 11.40 -4.11 -4.17
C PHE A 27 12.32 -5.16 -3.54
N LEU A 28 12.67 -4.97 -2.26
CA LEU A 28 13.51 -5.93 -1.54
C LEU A 28 12.84 -7.31 -1.42
N SER A 29 11.54 -7.35 -1.18
CA SER A 29 10.79 -8.62 -1.13
C SER A 29 10.79 -9.33 -2.48
N TYR A 30 10.63 -8.60 -3.58
CA TYR A 30 10.73 -9.17 -4.93
C TYR A 30 12.14 -9.66 -5.23
N LEU A 31 13.18 -8.90 -4.84
CA LEU A 31 14.57 -9.29 -5.02
C LEU A 31 14.89 -10.58 -4.24
N VAL A 32 14.53 -10.64 -2.96
CA VAL A 32 14.75 -11.83 -2.12
C VAL A 32 13.95 -13.02 -2.65
N GLY A 33 12.68 -12.82 -2.97
CA GLY A 33 11.85 -13.89 -3.51
C GLY A 33 12.37 -14.44 -4.84
N SER A 34 12.82 -13.56 -5.75
CA SER A 34 13.42 -13.98 -7.03
C SER A 34 14.75 -14.72 -6.84
N LEU A 35 15.57 -14.33 -5.85
CA LEU A 35 16.80 -15.02 -5.52
C LEU A 35 16.53 -16.48 -5.10
N PHE A 36 15.51 -16.71 -4.26
CA PHE A 36 15.12 -18.06 -3.87
C PHE A 36 14.62 -18.90 -5.05
N VAL A 37 13.88 -18.28 -5.99
CA VAL A 37 13.43 -18.96 -7.22
C VAL A 37 14.64 -19.32 -8.11
N ILE A 38 15.63 -18.41 -8.23
CA ILE A 38 16.88 -18.66 -8.99
C ILE A 38 17.69 -19.79 -8.35
N ILE A 39 17.80 -19.83 -7.02
CA ILE A 39 18.46 -20.91 -6.30
C ILE A 39 17.76 -22.25 -6.59
N ALA A 40 16.43 -22.30 -6.52
CA ALA A 40 15.67 -23.51 -6.83
C ALA A 40 15.91 -23.98 -8.27
N LEU A 41 15.94 -23.07 -9.24
CA LEU A 41 16.21 -23.39 -10.63
C LEU A 41 17.65 -23.85 -10.84
N GLY A 42 18.62 -23.19 -10.17
CA GLY A 42 20.03 -23.56 -10.20
C GLY A 42 20.29 -24.96 -9.64
N THR A 43 19.65 -25.30 -8.51
CA THR A 43 19.73 -26.65 -7.93
C THR A 43 19.12 -27.72 -8.86
N TYR A 44 18.01 -27.40 -9.52
CA TYR A 44 17.39 -28.29 -10.50
C TYR A 44 18.30 -28.58 -11.70
N ILE A 45 18.95 -27.54 -12.25
CA ILE A 45 19.85 -27.67 -13.41
C ILE A 45 21.16 -28.39 -13.03
N ALA A 46 21.71 -28.10 -11.84
CA ALA A 46 22.98 -28.68 -11.39
C ALA A 46 22.89 -30.17 -11.05
N THR A 47 21.67 -30.69 -10.86
CA THR A 47 21.48 -32.10 -10.52
C THR A 47 21.31 -32.91 -11.81
N GLU A 48 22.40 -33.45 -12.35
CA GLU A 48 22.44 -34.23 -13.61
C GLU A 48 21.59 -35.50 -13.56
N ASN A 49 21.34 -36.04 -12.34
CA ASN A 49 20.45 -37.17 -12.12
C ASN A 49 19.35 -36.75 -11.12
N HIS A 50 18.19 -36.41 -11.64
CA HIS A 50 17.04 -35.98 -10.85
C HIS A 50 16.55 -37.01 -9.80
N ALA A 51 17.00 -38.27 -9.87
CA ALA A 51 16.68 -39.33 -8.92
C ALA A 51 17.34 -39.18 -7.55
N GLY A 52 18.41 -38.36 -7.40
CA GLY A 52 19.15 -38.17 -6.15
C GLY A 52 18.90 -36.82 -5.46
N ALA A 53 18.42 -35.84 -6.19
CA ALA A 53 18.00 -34.58 -5.57
C ALA A 53 16.66 -34.81 -4.87
N SER A 54 16.67 -34.78 -3.55
CA SER A 54 15.40 -34.88 -2.83
C SER A 54 14.50 -33.76 -3.33
N LEU A 55 13.24 -34.08 -3.65
CA LEU A 55 12.22 -33.09 -4.05
C LEU A 55 12.20 -31.87 -3.10
N ALA A 56 12.63 -32.07 -1.86
CA ALA A 56 12.76 -31.02 -0.85
C ALA A 56 13.80 -29.95 -1.24
N MET A 57 14.93 -30.32 -1.89
CA MET A 57 15.96 -29.36 -2.31
C MET A 57 15.44 -28.34 -3.34
N LEU A 58 14.52 -28.75 -4.19
CA LEU A 58 13.85 -27.87 -5.15
C LEU A 58 12.63 -27.18 -4.53
N ALA A 59 11.78 -27.94 -3.82
CA ALA A 59 10.48 -27.46 -3.37
C ALA A 59 10.61 -26.40 -2.25
N ILE A 60 11.55 -26.56 -1.32
CA ILE A 60 11.68 -25.64 -0.19
C ILE A 60 12.05 -24.22 -0.67
N PRO A 61 13.14 -23.97 -1.41
CA PRO A 61 13.47 -22.62 -1.84
C PRO A 61 12.42 -22.06 -2.80
N LEU A 62 11.84 -22.88 -3.68
CA LEU A 62 10.76 -22.45 -4.56
C LEU A 62 9.53 -21.97 -3.77
N MET A 63 9.09 -22.73 -2.77
CA MET A 63 7.98 -22.34 -1.90
C MET A 63 8.28 -21.05 -1.14
N ILE A 64 9.48 -20.92 -0.57
CA ILE A 64 9.86 -19.70 0.15
C ILE A 64 9.80 -18.49 -0.78
N GLY A 65 10.42 -18.59 -1.96
CA GLY A 65 10.42 -17.51 -2.95
C GLY A 65 9.00 -17.11 -3.39
N LEU A 66 8.16 -18.10 -3.66
CA LEU A 66 6.77 -17.89 -4.07
C LEU A 66 5.94 -17.22 -2.94
N VAL A 67 6.07 -17.68 -1.69
CA VAL A 67 5.36 -17.10 -0.54
C VAL A 67 5.79 -15.65 -0.31
N VAL A 68 7.08 -15.34 -0.40
CA VAL A 68 7.60 -13.97 -0.25
C VAL A 68 7.02 -13.04 -1.33
N ILE A 69 7.08 -13.46 -2.59
CA ILE A 69 6.56 -12.65 -3.71
C ILE A 69 5.03 -12.49 -3.59
N LEU A 70 4.30 -13.58 -3.35
CA LEU A 70 2.85 -13.57 -3.25
C LEU A 70 2.37 -12.69 -2.09
N SER A 71 3.03 -12.77 -0.93
CA SER A 71 2.71 -11.93 0.22
C SER A 71 2.91 -10.43 -0.08
N ALA A 72 3.97 -10.08 -0.82
CA ALA A 72 4.23 -8.70 -1.24
C ALA A 72 3.15 -8.19 -2.21
N VAL A 73 2.75 -9.01 -3.19
CA VAL A 73 1.69 -8.69 -4.16
C VAL A 73 0.35 -8.51 -3.45
N ILE A 74 -0.01 -9.44 -2.55
CA ILE A 74 -1.26 -9.39 -1.80
C ILE A 74 -1.32 -8.10 -0.97
N ARG A 75 -0.30 -7.83 -0.15
CA ARG A 75 -0.25 -6.62 0.70
C ARG A 75 -0.39 -5.34 -0.12
N ARG A 76 0.23 -5.29 -1.30
CA ARG A 76 0.13 -4.15 -2.19
C ARG A 76 -1.29 -3.96 -2.74
N GLN A 77 -1.94 -5.03 -3.18
CA GLN A 77 -3.26 -4.96 -3.82
C GLN A 77 -4.41 -4.77 -2.82
N THR A 78 -4.19 -5.09 -1.55
CA THR A 78 -5.22 -5.04 -0.51
C THR A 78 -5.22 -3.76 0.32
N THR A 79 -4.29 -2.83 0.04
CA THR A 79 -4.22 -1.53 0.72
C THR A 79 -4.58 -0.42 -0.25
N GLU A 80 -5.65 0.29 0.04
CA GLU A 80 -6.13 1.44 -0.74
C GLU A 80 -6.38 2.62 0.21
N LEU A 81 -6.05 3.83 -0.26
CA LEU A 81 -6.47 5.08 0.35
C LEU A 81 -7.20 5.89 -0.71
N VAL A 82 -8.43 6.26 -0.40
CA VAL A 82 -9.26 7.07 -1.29
C VAL A 82 -9.62 8.36 -0.57
N LEU A 83 -9.38 9.48 -1.25
CA LEU A 83 -9.80 10.80 -0.84
C LEU A 83 -11.03 11.16 -1.65
N THR A 84 -12.12 11.44 -0.96
CA THR A 84 -13.36 11.98 -1.56
C THR A 84 -13.49 13.47 -1.28
N ASP A 85 -14.54 14.08 -1.74
CA ASP A 85 -14.92 15.46 -1.42
C ASP A 85 -15.47 15.63 0.01
N ARG A 86 -15.72 14.53 0.76
CA ARG A 86 -16.32 14.54 2.11
C ARG A 86 -15.49 13.87 3.17
N ARG A 87 -14.75 12.79 2.84
CA ARG A 87 -14.02 11.93 3.78
C ARG A 87 -12.79 11.30 3.16
N ILE A 88 -11.91 10.78 4.04
CA ILE A 88 -10.84 9.89 3.68
C ILE A 88 -11.30 8.46 4.02
N ILE A 89 -11.18 7.55 3.06
CA ILE A 89 -11.50 6.14 3.23
C ILE A 89 -10.21 5.36 3.09
N THR A 90 -9.83 4.62 4.12
CA THR A 90 -8.68 3.71 4.09
C THR A 90 -9.18 2.29 4.19
N LYS A 91 -8.65 1.42 3.35
CA LYS A 91 -8.95 -0.01 3.37
C LYS A 91 -7.67 -0.80 3.44
N ARG A 92 -7.63 -1.78 4.32
CA ARG A 92 -6.52 -2.72 4.47
C ARG A 92 -7.03 -4.16 4.58
N GLY A 93 -6.19 -5.09 4.17
CA GLY A 93 -6.36 -6.51 4.38
C GLY A 93 -7.17 -7.24 3.32
N LEU A 94 -6.79 -8.50 3.09
CA LEU A 94 -7.44 -9.40 2.15
C LEU A 94 -8.55 -10.21 2.82
N VAL A 95 -8.24 -10.84 3.94
CA VAL A 95 -9.12 -11.76 4.69
C VAL A 95 -9.86 -10.99 5.78
N ALA A 96 -9.14 -10.37 6.69
CA ALA A 96 -9.69 -9.42 7.65
C ALA A 96 -9.65 -8.02 6.99
N ARG A 97 -10.81 -7.51 6.60
CA ARG A 97 -10.93 -6.19 6.00
C ARG A 97 -11.11 -5.16 7.10
N GLU A 98 -10.14 -4.28 7.22
CA GLU A 98 -10.21 -3.11 8.07
C GLU A 98 -10.47 -1.89 7.19
N THR A 99 -11.58 -1.23 7.44
CA THR A 99 -11.93 0.02 6.76
C THR A 99 -12.08 1.10 7.81
N VAL A 100 -11.33 2.17 7.66
CA VAL A 100 -11.45 3.33 8.53
C VAL A 100 -11.80 4.54 7.69
N GLU A 101 -12.82 5.26 8.12
CA GLU A 101 -13.32 6.46 7.47
C GLU A 101 -13.12 7.66 8.39
N MET A 102 -12.65 8.75 7.84
CA MET A 102 -12.48 10.01 8.56
C MET A 102 -13.03 11.16 7.74
N ASN A 103 -14.00 11.87 8.26
CA ASN A 103 -14.55 13.07 7.63
C ASN A 103 -13.49 14.15 7.50
N LEU A 104 -13.48 14.89 6.39
CA LEU A 104 -12.49 15.94 6.12
C LEU A 104 -12.50 17.07 7.14
N ASN A 105 -13.65 17.39 7.72
CA ASN A 105 -13.77 18.40 8.79
C ASN A 105 -13.10 17.99 10.11
N LYS A 106 -12.78 16.70 10.28
CA LYS A 106 -12.06 16.17 11.44
C LYS A 106 -10.56 16.00 11.19
N VAL A 107 -10.09 16.21 9.96
CA VAL A 107 -8.68 16.11 9.60
C VAL A 107 -7.95 17.37 10.05
N GLU A 108 -6.99 17.22 10.94
CA GLU A 108 -6.14 18.30 11.42
C GLU A 108 -4.85 18.42 10.61
N SER A 109 -4.22 17.29 10.34
CA SER A 109 -2.95 17.27 9.62
C SER A 109 -2.71 15.94 8.88
N LEU A 110 -1.83 16.00 7.89
CA LEU A 110 -1.33 14.84 7.17
C LEU A 110 0.19 14.83 7.27
N HIS A 111 0.72 13.83 7.96
CA HIS A 111 2.14 13.61 8.07
C HIS A 111 2.62 12.70 6.95
N VAL A 112 3.64 13.15 6.22
CA VAL A 112 4.30 12.37 5.17
C VAL A 112 5.74 12.13 5.62
N ASN A 113 6.11 10.86 5.73
CA ASN A 113 7.47 10.44 6.05
C ASN A 113 8.08 9.73 4.84
N GLN A 114 9.13 10.34 4.27
CA GLN A 114 9.87 9.79 3.14
C GLN A 114 11.35 9.70 3.49
N GLY A 115 11.87 8.47 3.55
CA GLY A 115 13.32 8.25 3.59
C GLY A 115 13.99 8.62 2.26
N LEU A 116 15.32 8.53 2.19
CA LEU A 116 16.09 8.87 0.98
C LEU A 116 15.58 8.11 -0.27
N MET A 117 15.42 6.79 -0.16
CA MET A 117 14.87 5.97 -1.27
C MET A 117 13.42 6.32 -1.59
N GLY A 118 12.62 6.66 -0.56
CA GLY A 118 11.26 7.11 -0.75
C GLY A 118 11.15 8.43 -1.53
N ARG A 119 12.13 9.32 -1.38
CA ARG A 119 12.19 10.59 -2.13
C ARG A 119 12.60 10.37 -3.59
N ILE A 120 13.56 9.48 -3.84
CA ILE A 120 14.04 9.16 -5.20
C ILE A 120 12.96 8.40 -5.99
N LEU A 121 12.27 7.46 -5.35
CA LEU A 121 11.30 6.55 -5.97
C LEU A 121 9.85 6.99 -5.74
N ASP A 122 9.65 8.20 -5.22
CA ASP A 122 8.36 8.86 -4.98
C ASP A 122 7.35 7.98 -4.24
N TYR A 123 7.77 7.43 -3.08
CA TYR A 123 6.88 6.76 -2.14
C TYR A 123 7.18 7.17 -0.69
N GLY A 124 6.21 7.00 0.20
CA GLY A 124 6.37 7.32 1.62
C GLY A 124 5.25 6.78 2.49
N ASP A 125 5.46 6.88 3.77
CA ASP A 125 4.46 6.54 4.77
C ASP A 125 3.59 7.77 5.06
N VAL A 126 2.28 7.58 5.09
CA VAL A 126 1.31 8.65 5.28
C VAL A 126 0.49 8.37 6.53
N THR A 127 0.41 9.35 7.41
CA THR A 127 -0.43 9.31 8.62
C THR A 127 -1.40 10.48 8.59
N VAL A 128 -2.68 10.20 8.69
CA VAL A 128 -3.73 11.22 8.82
C VAL A 128 -4.04 11.39 10.30
N VAL A 129 -3.90 12.61 10.79
CA VAL A 129 -4.23 12.98 12.18
C VAL A 129 -5.53 13.77 12.16
N GLY A 130 -6.45 13.36 12.99
CA GLY A 130 -7.74 14.03 13.16
C GLY A 130 -8.07 14.32 14.61
N THR A 131 -9.11 15.11 14.83
CA THR A 131 -9.63 15.45 16.16
C THR A 131 -10.06 14.19 16.92
N GLY A 132 -9.29 13.85 17.97
CA GLY A 132 -9.58 12.72 18.85
C GLY A 132 -9.12 11.33 18.36
N ALA A 133 -8.63 11.20 17.13
CA ALA A 133 -8.09 9.95 16.61
C ALA A 133 -7.08 10.19 15.50
N SER A 134 -6.07 9.33 15.41
CA SER A 134 -5.16 9.28 14.27
C SER A 134 -5.40 7.99 13.51
N LEU A 135 -5.39 8.05 12.18
CA LEU A 135 -5.35 6.84 11.36
C LEU A 135 -3.99 6.17 11.51
N GLU A 136 -3.99 4.84 11.56
CA GLU A 136 -2.73 4.13 11.51
C GLU A 136 -1.92 4.47 10.24
N PRO A 137 -0.58 4.56 10.36
CA PRO A 137 0.27 4.90 9.23
C PRO A 137 0.07 3.95 8.04
N LEU A 138 -0.28 4.50 6.90
CA LEU A 138 -0.33 3.79 5.62
C LEU A 138 1.07 3.77 5.02
N ARG A 139 1.69 2.60 5.00
CA ARG A 139 3.09 2.46 4.60
C ARG A 139 3.27 2.32 3.10
N GLY A 140 4.21 3.11 2.56
CA GLY A 140 4.67 2.99 1.19
C GLY A 140 3.68 3.47 0.13
N ILE A 141 2.91 4.49 0.43
CA ILE A 141 1.99 5.14 -0.51
C ILE A 141 2.80 5.79 -1.64
N ALA A 142 2.37 5.57 -2.88
CA ALA A 142 2.95 6.23 -4.04
C ALA A 142 2.50 7.70 -4.11
N ARG A 143 3.41 8.58 -4.52
CA ARG A 143 3.18 10.03 -4.67
C ARG A 143 2.53 10.69 -3.44
N PRO A 144 3.11 10.55 -2.24
CA PRO A 144 2.47 11.01 -1.01
C PRO A 144 2.37 12.54 -0.92
N LEU A 145 3.26 13.27 -1.59
CA LEU A 145 3.22 14.73 -1.65
C LEU A 145 2.06 15.23 -2.55
N GLU A 146 1.72 14.49 -3.59
CA GLU A 146 0.54 14.78 -4.41
C GLU A 146 -0.74 14.60 -3.60
N LEU A 147 -0.85 13.50 -2.84
CA LEU A 147 -1.95 13.27 -1.91
C LEU A 147 -2.09 14.43 -0.91
N ARG A 148 -0.96 14.87 -0.31
CA ARG A 148 -0.96 16.00 0.62
C ARG A 148 -1.46 17.29 -0.04
N LYS A 149 -1.01 17.58 -1.27
CA LYS A 149 -1.44 18.75 -2.03
C LYS A 149 -2.94 18.72 -2.34
N LYS A 150 -3.45 17.55 -2.75
CA LYS A 150 -4.89 17.36 -3.04
C LYS A 150 -5.73 17.52 -1.78
N LEU A 151 -5.30 16.91 -0.67
CA LEU A 151 -6.00 17.05 0.60
C LEU A 151 -6.04 18.51 1.09
N GLY A 152 -4.90 19.22 1.05
CA GLY A 152 -4.83 20.62 1.44
C GLY A 152 -5.78 21.49 0.63
N GLY A 153 -5.82 21.30 -0.69
CA GLY A 153 -6.73 22.05 -1.55
C GLY A 153 -8.22 21.81 -1.27
N ILE A 154 -8.60 20.63 -0.79
CA ILE A 154 -9.99 20.32 -0.43
C ILE A 154 -10.32 20.87 0.96
N VAL A 155 -9.44 20.68 1.92
CA VAL A 155 -9.65 21.16 3.31
C VAL A 155 -9.79 22.67 3.32
N ASP A 156 -8.99 23.42 2.56
CA ASP A 156 -9.08 24.87 2.45
C ASP A 156 -10.42 25.36 1.83
N VAL A 157 -11.06 24.51 1.01
CA VAL A 157 -12.37 24.81 0.39
C VAL A 157 -13.53 24.44 1.32
N VAL A 158 -13.42 23.27 1.99
CA VAL A 158 -14.50 22.71 2.84
C VAL A 158 -14.54 23.35 4.22
N VAL A 159 -13.38 23.75 4.74
CA VAL A 159 -13.22 24.45 6.02
C VAL A 159 -12.59 25.82 5.77
N PRO A 160 -13.37 26.84 5.38
CA PRO A 160 -12.83 28.19 5.22
C PRO A 160 -12.20 28.60 6.56
N LYS A 161 -10.93 28.96 6.53
CA LYS A 161 -10.26 29.51 7.71
C LYS A 161 -11.07 30.72 8.18
N SER A 162 -11.75 30.56 9.31
CA SER A 162 -12.31 31.71 10.03
C SER A 162 -11.15 32.67 10.30
N ASN A 163 -11.16 33.80 9.62
CA ASN A 163 -10.25 34.90 9.89
C ASN A 163 -10.36 35.27 11.37
N ARG A 164 -9.32 34.94 12.14
CA ARG A 164 -9.07 35.59 13.41
C ARG A 164 -8.14 36.78 13.17
#